data_5c1928c64fdbd333ef6f95d4288b6501
#
_entry.id   5c1928c64fdbd333ef6f95d4288b6501
#
_cell.length_a   1.000
_cell.length_b   1.000
_cell.length_c   1.000
_cell.angle_alpha   90.00
_cell.angle_beta   90.00
_cell.angle_gamma   90.00
#
_symmetry.space_group_name_H-M   'P 1'
#
loop_
_entity.id
_entity.type
_entity.pdbx_description
1 polymer ?
#
loop_
_entity_poly.entity_id
_entity_poly.type
_entity_poly.pdbx_seq_one_letter_code
_entity_poly.pdbx_strand_id
1 'polypeptide(L)'
;DNYGYNLFEGVLSGPLLMRKDSTGKKTDPILGFFVSGNFSNIVDGRPLGIDQYRLKPSMRDSLIANPLRPTGLGFGAFYNTDFLSPNDFETVKFRQNAASTNASLNGKIDVNAGPNMNITFGGSGAYSTRVSPSFSSSVFNYDNYGQFRDIDWRVYGKFTQRFQQVLEEGEQPNKGGVKNAFYTLMVDYSQTNSFAEDNTHGDNYFNYGYLGRFDIEKERSYEFTDFDGNGVIDSVQNGVNDVEVTFTP
;
A
#
# COMPACT_ATOMS: atom_id res chain seq x y z
N ASP A 1 -18.12 -0.66 -12.45
CA ASP A 1 -17.84 0.68 -11.96
C ASP A 1 -16.46 1.13 -12.46
N ASN A 2 -16.23 2.42 -12.47
CA ASN A 2 -14.97 2.99 -13.00
C ASN A 2 -13.83 3.01 -11.99
N TYR A 3 -14.10 2.66 -10.73
CA TYR A 3 -13.10 2.61 -9.66
C TYR A 3 -12.60 1.20 -9.39
N GLY A 4 -13.32 0.16 -9.83
CA GLY A 4 -13.07 -1.21 -9.42
C GLY A 4 -13.20 -1.39 -7.91
N TYR A 5 -14.24 -0.77 -7.31
CA TYR A 5 -14.46 -0.75 -5.87
C TYR A 5 -15.14 -2.02 -5.39
N ASN A 6 -14.55 -2.63 -4.39
CA ASN A 6 -15.13 -3.78 -3.67
C ASN A 6 -15.12 -3.49 -2.17
N LEU A 7 -16.25 -3.77 -1.51
CA LEU A 7 -16.41 -3.62 -0.06
C LEU A 7 -17.04 -4.87 0.51
N PHE A 8 -16.46 -5.39 1.60
CA PHE A 8 -16.99 -6.45 2.41
C PHE A 8 -17.05 -5.98 3.87
N GLU A 9 -18.20 -6.11 4.50
CA GLU A 9 -18.41 -5.72 5.88
C GLU A 9 -19.13 -6.83 6.64
N GLY A 10 -18.78 -6.99 7.90
CA GLY A 10 -19.41 -7.96 8.77
C GLY A 10 -19.41 -7.51 10.22
N VAL A 11 -20.49 -7.85 10.92
CA VAL A 11 -20.65 -7.61 12.35
C VAL A 11 -21.21 -8.87 13.00
N LEU A 12 -20.61 -9.26 14.12
CA LEU A 12 -21.09 -10.35 14.95
C LEU A 12 -21.06 -9.92 16.41
N SER A 13 -22.16 -10.08 17.13
CA SER A 13 -22.23 -9.77 18.55
C SER A 13 -23.27 -10.63 19.26
N GLY A 14 -23.08 -10.79 20.56
CA GLY A 14 -24.03 -11.53 21.34
C GLY A 14 -23.52 -11.88 22.76
N PRO A 15 -24.37 -12.49 23.57
CA PRO A 15 -23.98 -13.01 24.85
C PRO A 15 -23.24 -14.33 24.71
N LEU A 16 -22.06 -14.44 25.34
CA LEU A 16 -21.33 -15.69 25.50
C LEU A 16 -21.78 -16.47 26.74
N LEU A 17 -22.06 -15.73 27.83
CA LEU A 17 -22.50 -16.31 29.07
C LEU A 17 -23.67 -15.50 29.65
N MET A 18 -24.76 -16.18 29.99
CA MET A 18 -25.97 -15.61 30.59
C MET A 18 -26.09 -16.03 32.05
N ARG A 19 -26.55 -15.10 32.90
CA ARG A 19 -27.00 -15.42 34.24
C ARG A 19 -28.30 -16.25 34.17
N LYS A 20 -28.48 -17.16 35.10
CA LYS A 20 -29.72 -17.90 35.25
C LYS A 20 -30.38 -17.51 36.57
N ASP A 21 -31.69 -17.39 36.57
CA ASP A 21 -32.46 -17.21 37.78
C ASP A 21 -32.65 -18.56 38.53
N SER A 22 -33.38 -18.52 39.67
CA SER A 22 -33.68 -19.70 40.47
C SER A 22 -34.50 -20.76 39.74
N THR A 23 -35.14 -20.41 38.64
CA THR A 23 -35.93 -21.33 37.81
C THR A 23 -35.12 -21.89 36.63
N GLY A 24 -33.85 -21.48 36.49
CA GLY A 24 -32.97 -21.86 35.38
C GLY A 24 -33.16 -21.05 34.08
N LYS A 25 -34.03 -20.04 34.10
CA LYS A 25 -34.27 -19.15 32.97
C LYS A 25 -33.10 -18.18 32.82
N LYS A 26 -32.61 -17.99 31.59
CA LYS A 26 -31.59 -17.03 31.28
C LYS A 26 -32.11 -15.59 31.45
N THR A 27 -31.35 -14.76 32.15
CA THR A 27 -31.70 -13.35 32.43
C THR A 27 -30.70 -12.41 31.77
N ASP A 28 -29.76 -11.88 32.51
CA ASP A 28 -28.80 -10.89 32.02
C ASP A 28 -27.51 -11.49 31.49
N PRO A 29 -26.87 -10.91 30.49
CA PRO A 29 -25.58 -11.36 30.04
C PRO A 29 -24.51 -11.07 31.11
N ILE A 30 -23.73 -12.09 31.46
CA ILE A 30 -22.52 -11.96 32.27
C ILE A 30 -21.35 -11.59 31.38
N LEU A 31 -21.26 -12.22 30.21
CA LEU A 31 -20.19 -12.04 29.22
C LEU A 31 -20.81 -11.83 27.87
N GLY A 32 -20.49 -10.72 27.25
CA GLY A 32 -20.88 -10.40 25.89
C GLY A 32 -19.66 -10.14 25.02
N PHE A 33 -19.82 -10.29 23.71
CA PHE A 33 -18.81 -9.95 22.76
C PHE A 33 -19.38 -9.13 21.61
N PHE A 34 -18.51 -8.39 20.97
CA PHE A 34 -18.75 -7.70 19.73
C PHE A 34 -17.50 -7.81 18.84
N VAL A 35 -17.67 -8.15 17.59
CA VAL A 35 -16.63 -8.13 16.56
C VAL A 35 -17.20 -7.51 15.30
N SER A 36 -16.50 -6.58 14.72
CA SER A 36 -16.83 -6.03 13.40
C SER A 36 -15.58 -5.90 12.56
N GLY A 37 -15.72 -6.11 11.25
CA GLY A 37 -14.63 -5.94 10.32
C GLY A 37 -15.13 -5.42 8.99
N ASN A 38 -14.27 -4.69 8.32
CA ASN A 38 -14.47 -4.31 6.94
C ASN A 38 -13.19 -4.55 6.13
N PHE A 39 -13.38 -4.78 4.85
CA PHE A 39 -12.33 -4.88 3.87
C PHE A 39 -12.78 -4.15 2.62
N SER A 40 -11.97 -3.22 2.13
CA SER A 40 -12.23 -2.54 0.87
C SER A 40 -11.01 -2.57 -0.03
N ASN A 41 -11.25 -2.72 -1.31
CA ASN A 41 -10.24 -2.65 -2.36
C ASN A 41 -10.74 -1.74 -3.48
N ILE A 42 -9.87 -0.85 -3.93
CA ILE A 42 -10.10 0.05 -5.06
C ILE A 42 -8.97 -0.17 -6.05
N VAL A 43 -9.30 -0.51 -7.30
CA VAL A 43 -8.30 -0.74 -8.35
C VAL A 43 -7.67 0.58 -8.80
N ASP A 44 -8.49 1.62 -8.94
CA ASP A 44 -8.02 2.98 -9.25
C ASP A 44 -8.90 4.01 -8.55
N GLY A 45 -8.35 4.71 -7.57
CA GLY A 45 -9.06 5.74 -6.80
C GLY A 45 -9.32 7.05 -7.56
N ARG A 46 -8.70 7.23 -8.72
CA ARG A 46 -8.86 8.42 -9.58
C ARG A 46 -8.87 8.03 -11.06
N PRO A 47 -9.87 7.26 -11.51
CA PRO A 47 -9.96 6.83 -12.90
C PRO A 47 -10.15 8.05 -13.79
N LEU A 48 -9.51 8.03 -14.96
CA LEU A 48 -9.73 9.05 -15.97
C LEU A 48 -11.06 8.78 -16.71
N GLY A 49 -11.63 9.82 -17.25
CA GLY A 49 -12.86 9.74 -18.05
C GLY A 49 -12.66 9.20 -19.46
N ILE A 50 -11.42 8.95 -19.86
CA ILE A 50 -11.00 8.38 -21.13
C ILE A 50 -10.16 7.14 -20.90
N ASP A 51 -10.13 6.26 -21.89
CA ASP A 51 -9.26 5.09 -21.87
C ASP A 51 -7.79 5.51 -21.77
N GLN A 52 -7.01 4.69 -21.09
CA GLN A 52 -5.60 4.91 -20.89
C GLN A 52 -4.80 3.95 -21.75
N TYR A 53 -3.59 4.35 -22.05
CA TYR A 53 -2.67 3.54 -22.83
C TYR A 53 -1.58 2.97 -21.92
N ARG A 54 -1.30 1.70 -22.13
CA ARG A 54 -0.19 0.98 -21.51
C ARG A 54 0.69 0.42 -22.60
N LEU A 55 2.00 0.45 -22.40
CA LEU A 55 2.93 -0.26 -23.28
C LEU A 55 2.64 -1.77 -23.21
N LYS A 56 2.59 -2.43 -24.35
CA LYS A 56 2.42 -3.88 -24.39
C LYS A 56 3.54 -4.58 -23.62
N PRO A 57 3.24 -5.62 -22.80
CA PRO A 57 4.25 -6.29 -21.98
C PRO A 57 5.47 -6.75 -22.77
N SER A 58 5.29 -7.34 -23.95
CA SER A 58 6.39 -7.79 -24.80
C SER A 58 7.31 -6.65 -25.28
N MET A 59 6.73 -5.48 -25.56
CA MET A 59 7.50 -4.31 -25.93
C MET A 59 8.26 -3.73 -24.75
N ARG A 60 7.61 -3.71 -23.57
CA ARG A 60 8.26 -3.29 -22.33
C ARG A 60 9.48 -4.14 -22.01
N ASP A 61 9.32 -5.47 -22.07
CA ASP A 61 10.43 -6.41 -21.82
C ASP A 61 11.59 -6.20 -22.82
N SER A 62 11.26 -5.93 -24.08
CA SER A 62 12.25 -5.60 -25.12
C SER A 62 13.01 -4.31 -24.80
N LEU A 63 12.31 -3.27 -24.33
CA LEU A 63 12.94 -2.00 -23.95
C LEU A 63 13.80 -2.11 -22.70
N ILE A 64 13.39 -2.94 -21.72
CA ILE A 64 14.19 -3.21 -20.53
C ILE A 64 15.49 -3.93 -20.91
N ALA A 65 15.39 -4.94 -21.79
CA ALA A 65 16.56 -5.69 -22.26
C ALA A 65 17.50 -4.84 -23.11
N ASN A 66 16.95 -3.94 -23.95
CA ASN A 66 17.71 -3.13 -24.91
C ASN A 66 17.22 -1.67 -24.86
N PRO A 67 17.58 -0.89 -23.84
CA PRO A 67 17.08 0.49 -23.70
C PRO A 67 17.72 1.47 -24.71
N LEU A 68 18.92 1.16 -25.20
CA LEU A 68 19.70 2.00 -26.08
C LEU A 68 20.11 1.25 -27.37
N ARG A 69 20.36 2.00 -28.42
CA ARG A 69 21.00 1.52 -29.65
C ARG A 69 22.02 2.53 -30.17
N PRO A 70 23.10 2.10 -30.84
CA PRO A 70 24.08 3.00 -31.43
C PRO A 70 23.44 3.95 -32.46
N THR A 71 23.97 5.17 -32.57
CA THR A 71 23.50 6.15 -33.57
C THR A 71 23.92 5.77 -35.00
N GLY A 72 24.93 4.91 -35.15
CA GLY A 72 25.57 4.61 -36.44
C GLY A 72 26.50 5.72 -36.95
N LEU A 73 26.69 6.79 -36.18
CA LEU A 73 27.54 7.93 -36.55
C LEU A 73 28.92 7.89 -35.88
N GLY A 74 29.28 6.77 -35.25
CA GLY A 74 30.56 6.59 -34.58
C GLY A 74 30.58 7.06 -33.11
N PHE A 75 29.54 7.72 -32.66
CA PHE A 75 29.41 8.19 -31.27
C PHE A 75 27.95 8.34 -30.87
N GLY A 76 27.68 8.14 -29.57
CA GLY A 76 26.38 8.32 -28.96
C GLY A 76 25.40 7.16 -29.21
N ALA A 77 24.30 7.19 -28.52
CA ALA A 77 23.21 6.22 -28.62
C ALA A 77 21.83 6.92 -28.58
N PHE A 78 20.86 6.32 -29.26
CA PHE A 78 19.46 6.70 -29.17
C PHE A 78 18.74 5.87 -28.09
N TYR A 79 17.73 6.44 -27.47
CA TYR A 79 16.79 5.67 -26.67
C TYR A 79 15.86 4.87 -27.59
N ASN A 80 15.71 3.58 -27.33
CA ASN A 80 14.76 2.76 -28.08
C ASN A 80 13.30 3.21 -27.87
N THR A 81 13.02 3.90 -26.79
CA THR A 81 11.72 4.54 -26.53
C THR A 81 11.34 5.62 -27.56
N ASP A 82 12.30 6.25 -28.23
CA ASP A 82 12.05 7.29 -29.23
C ASP A 82 11.45 6.72 -30.53
N PHE A 83 11.48 5.40 -30.69
CA PHE A 83 10.99 4.70 -31.88
C PHE A 83 9.68 3.95 -31.65
N LEU A 84 9.02 4.18 -30.51
CA LEU A 84 7.71 3.62 -30.25
C LEU A 84 6.64 4.22 -31.16
N SER A 85 5.73 3.35 -31.58
CA SER A 85 4.57 3.69 -32.39
C SER A 85 3.27 3.46 -31.61
N PRO A 86 2.12 4.00 -32.03
CA PRO A 86 0.85 3.71 -31.41
C PRO A 86 0.51 2.21 -31.33
N ASN A 87 1.05 1.40 -32.23
CA ASN A 87 0.83 -0.05 -32.25
C ASN A 87 1.53 -0.80 -31.11
N ASP A 88 2.47 -0.16 -30.44
CA ASP A 88 3.20 -0.75 -29.31
C ASP A 88 2.43 -0.60 -27.98
N PHE A 89 1.31 0.11 -28.02
CA PHE A 89 0.46 0.35 -26.87
C PHE A 89 -0.84 -0.46 -26.96
N GLU A 90 -1.43 -0.70 -25.81
CA GLU A 90 -2.78 -1.25 -25.65
C GLU A 90 -3.62 -0.36 -24.73
N THR A 91 -4.91 -0.41 -24.93
CA THR A 91 -5.86 0.38 -24.14
C THR A 91 -6.23 -0.35 -22.87
N VAL A 92 -6.22 0.34 -21.74
CA VAL A 92 -6.60 -0.18 -20.42
C VAL A 92 -7.61 0.73 -19.74
N LYS A 93 -8.49 0.15 -18.94
CA LYS A 93 -9.54 0.88 -18.23
C LYS A 93 -9.02 1.60 -16.97
N PHE A 94 -8.05 1.02 -16.29
CA PHE A 94 -7.53 1.52 -15.02
C PHE A 94 -6.06 1.89 -15.15
N ARG A 95 -5.62 2.87 -14.38
CA ARG A 95 -4.19 3.13 -14.24
C ARG A 95 -3.51 1.89 -13.66
N GLN A 96 -2.34 1.60 -14.19
CA GLN A 96 -1.55 0.48 -13.72
C GLN A 96 -1.00 0.78 -12.32
N ASN A 97 -0.95 -0.25 -11.47
CA ASN A 97 -0.41 -0.17 -10.11
C ASN A 97 -0.94 1.03 -9.31
N ALA A 98 -2.26 1.25 -9.32
CA ALA A 98 -2.93 2.38 -8.67
C ALA A 98 -3.85 1.94 -7.53
N ALA A 99 -3.80 0.66 -7.16
CA ALA A 99 -4.71 0.07 -6.20
C ALA A 99 -4.46 0.58 -4.78
N SER A 100 -5.55 0.62 -4.02
CA SER A 100 -5.51 0.80 -2.57
C SER A 100 -6.37 -0.25 -1.89
N THR A 101 -5.88 -0.72 -0.75
CA THR A 101 -6.58 -1.72 0.06
C THR A 101 -6.67 -1.23 1.49
N ASN A 102 -7.85 -1.35 2.10
CA ASN A 102 -8.04 -1.06 3.51
C ASN A 102 -8.73 -2.25 4.16
N ALA A 103 -8.27 -2.61 5.35
CA ALA A 103 -8.90 -3.60 6.20
C ALA A 103 -8.96 -3.07 7.62
N SER A 104 -10.06 -3.27 8.31
CA SER A 104 -10.14 -2.97 9.73
C SER A 104 -10.90 -4.04 10.49
N LEU A 105 -10.48 -4.25 11.72
CA LEU A 105 -11.10 -5.16 12.66
C LEU A 105 -11.29 -4.44 14.00
N ASN A 106 -12.48 -4.54 14.59
CA ASN A 106 -12.76 -4.04 15.91
C ASN A 106 -13.37 -5.17 16.74
N GLY A 107 -12.96 -5.26 17.99
CA GLY A 107 -13.49 -6.26 18.88
C GLY A 107 -13.57 -5.78 20.32
N LYS A 108 -14.54 -6.25 21.06
CA LYS A 108 -14.61 -6.06 22.52
C LYS A 108 -15.31 -7.22 23.20
N ILE A 109 -14.97 -7.38 24.46
CA ILE A 109 -15.60 -8.28 25.41
C ILE A 109 -16.09 -7.42 26.57
N ASP A 110 -17.38 -7.52 26.91
CA ASP A 110 -18.00 -6.86 28.04
C ASP A 110 -18.27 -7.91 29.11
N VAL A 111 -17.81 -7.66 30.32
CA VAL A 111 -18.01 -8.51 31.53
C VAL A 111 -18.83 -7.74 32.53
N ASN A 112 -20.05 -8.21 32.82
CA ASN A 112 -20.90 -7.70 33.88
C ASN A 112 -20.57 -8.48 35.17
N ALA A 113 -19.60 -7.97 35.93
CA ALA A 113 -19.11 -8.63 37.15
C ALA A 113 -20.10 -8.52 38.35
N GLY A 114 -21.10 -7.64 38.21
CA GLY A 114 -22.16 -7.45 39.19
C GLY A 114 -23.18 -6.44 38.67
N PRO A 115 -24.25 -6.17 39.43
CA PRO A 115 -25.31 -5.25 39.01
C PRO A 115 -24.83 -3.82 38.76
N ASN A 116 -23.72 -3.43 39.39
CA ASN A 116 -23.17 -2.08 39.32
C ASN A 116 -21.75 -2.01 38.76
N MET A 117 -21.19 -3.12 38.28
CA MET A 117 -19.81 -3.21 37.86
C MET A 117 -19.71 -3.81 36.45
N ASN A 118 -19.10 -3.05 35.55
CA ASN A 118 -18.84 -3.49 34.18
C ASN A 118 -17.35 -3.33 33.85
N ILE A 119 -16.78 -4.35 33.21
CA ILE A 119 -15.43 -4.36 32.72
C ILE A 119 -15.48 -4.59 31.20
N THR A 120 -14.83 -3.75 30.41
CA THR A 120 -14.72 -3.93 28.97
C THR A 120 -13.26 -4.07 28.61
N PHE A 121 -12.93 -5.09 27.86
CA PHE A 121 -11.67 -5.21 27.14
C PHE A 121 -11.95 -5.13 25.65
N GLY A 122 -11.21 -4.31 24.94
CA GLY A 122 -11.42 -4.16 23.52
C GLY A 122 -10.15 -3.74 22.79
N GLY A 123 -10.26 -3.77 21.47
CA GLY A 123 -9.19 -3.33 20.60
C GLY A 123 -9.68 -3.14 19.18
N SER A 124 -8.84 -2.51 18.41
CA SER A 124 -9.02 -2.32 16.98
C SER A 124 -7.69 -2.50 16.26
N GLY A 125 -7.76 -2.97 15.03
CA GLY A 125 -6.63 -2.99 14.10
C GLY A 125 -7.07 -2.46 12.76
N ALA A 126 -6.21 -1.70 12.10
CA ALA A 126 -6.42 -1.23 10.75
C ALA A 126 -5.13 -1.47 9.94
N TYR A 127 -5.31 -1.88 8.72
CA TYR A 127 -4.28 -2.06 7.72
C TYR A 127 -4.67 -1.30 6.48
N SER A 128 -3.81 -0.44 5.98
CA SER A 128 -4.03 0.24 4.73
C SER A 128 -2.81 0.19 3.84
N THR A 129 -3.04 -0.01 2.55
CA THR A 129 -2.02 0.16 1.52
C THR A 129 -2.53 1.08 0.46
N ARG A 130 -1.67 1.92 -0.03
CA ARG A 130 -1.94 2.79 -1.16
C ARG A 130 -0.68 2.98 -1.99
N VAL A 131 -0.87 3.09 -3.27
CA VAL A 131 0.18 3.45 -4.20
C VAL A 131 0.01 4.91 -4.59
N SER A 132 1.11 5.60 -4.88
CA SER A 132 1.12 7.00 -5.34
C SER A 132 1.47 7.04 -6.84
N PRO A 133 0.48 6.91 -7.75
CA PRO A 133 0.74 6.96 -9.18
C PRO A 133 1.30 8.32 -9.60
N SER A 134 2.35 8.29 -10.43
CA SER A 134 2.93 9.47 -11.04
C SER A 134 2.66 9.47 -12.53
N PHE A 135 2.20 10.59 -13.08
CA PHE A 135 1.95 10.71 -14.51
C PHE A 135 3.24 10.53 -15.34
N SER A 136 4.35 11.10 -14.90
CA SER A 136 5.64 11.00 -15.58
C SER A 136 6.19 9.57 -15.68
N SER A 137 5.79 8.69 -14.77
CA SER A 137 6.24 7.29 -14.73
C SER A 137 5.17 6.31 -15.22
N SER A 138 4.01 6.80 -15.66
CA SER A 138 2.82 5.97 -15.90
C SER A 138 2.94 5.01 -17.09
N VAL A 139 3.81 5.29 -18.05
CA VAL A 139 3.96 4.49 -19.27
C VAL A 139 5.02 3.40 -19.10
N PHE A 140 6.18 3.75 -18.53
CA PHE A 140 7.35 2.87 -18.52
C PHE A 140 7.71 2.32 -17.15
N ASN A 141 7.39 3.04 -16.07
CA ASN A 141 7.87 2.72 -14.72
C ASN A 141 6.74 2.70 -13.67
N TYR A 142 5.57 2.24 -14.06
CA TYR A 142 4.41 2.18 -13.16
C TYR A 142 4.56 1.15 -12.03
N ASP A 143 5.43 0.16 -12.16
CA ASP A 143 5.67 -0.84 -11.10
C ASP A 143 6.47 -0.27 -9.93
N ASN A 144 7.22 0.81 -10.15
CA ASN A 144 8.06 1.45 -9.15
C ASN A 144 7.43 2.73 -8.56
N TYR A 145 6.11 2.81 -8.54
CA TYR A 145 5.45 3.84 -7.77
C TYR A 145 5.69 3.66 -6.28
N GLY A 146 5.90 4.77 -5.57
CA GLY A 146 6.00 4.73 -4.12
C GLY A 146 4.76 4.12 -3.49
N GLN A 147 4.99 3.16 -2.62
CA GLN A 147 3.95 2.51 -1.84
C GLN A 147 3.97 3.00 -0.40
N PHE A 148 2.79 3.12 0.16
CA PHE A 148 2.58 3.46 1.55
C PHE A 148 1.78 2.34 2.19
N ARG A 149 2.24 1.91 3.35
CA ARG A 149 1.58 0.90 4.16
C ARG A 149 1.49 1.41 5.58
N ASP A 150 0.27 1.46 6.12
CA ASP A 150 0.01 1.85 7.48
C ASP A 150 -0.61 0.67 8.25
N ILE A 151 -0.10 0.44 9.44
CA ILE A 151 -0.60 -0.56 10.38
C ILE A 151 -0.89 0.16 11.69
N ASP A 152 -2.16 0.26 12.02
CA ASP A 152 -2.63 0.86 13.26
C ASP A 152 -3.23 -0.21 14.15
N TRP A 153 -2.93 -0.18 15.44
CA TRP A 153 -3.61 -1.01 16.38
C TRP A 153 -3.78 -0.33 17.74
N ARG A 154 -4.83 -0.70 18.42
CA ARG A 154 -5.18 -0.19 19.74
C ARG A 154 -5.75 -1.30 20.58
N VAL A 155 -5.39 -1.34 21.87
CA VAL A 155 -6.02 -2.15 22.89
C VAL A 155 -6.42 -1.28 24.08
N TYR A 156 -7.52 -1.58 24.70
CA TYR A 156 -7.98 -0.84 25.87
C TYR A 156 -8.68 -1.72 26.88
N GLY A 157 -8.58 -1.30 28.14
CA GLY A 157 -9.36 -1.81 29.25
C GLY A 157 -10.17 -0.68 29.88
N LYS A 158 -11.45 -0.89 30.12
CA LYS A 158 -12.34 0.05 30.78
C LYS A 158 -13.04 -0.62 31.92
N PHE A 159 -12.97 0.01 33.10
CA PHE A 159 -13.69 -0.38 34.31
C PHE A 159 -14.70 0.70 34.66
N THR A 160 -15.94 0.31 34.87
CA THR A 160 -17.02 1.23 35.30
C THR A 160 -17.69 0.68 36.54
N GLN A 161 -17.71 1.50 37.60
CA GLN A 161 -18.43 1.21 38.81
C GLN A 161 -19.54 2.26 39.03
N ARG A 162 -20.74 1.78 39.29
CA ARG A 162 -21.89 2.62 39.60
C ARG A 162 -22.23 2.45 41.08
N PHE A 163 -22.61 3.54 41.71
CA PHE A 163 -23.13 3.56 43.07
C PHE A 163 -24.59 3.98 42.98
N GLN A 164 -25.48 3.02 43.19
CA GLN A 164 -26.91 3.30 43.25
C GLN A 164 -27.36 3.12 44.71
N GLN A 165 -28.08 4.10 45.23
CA GLN A 165 -28.73 3.94 46.51
C GLN A 165 -29.97 3.06 46.27
N VAL A 166 -29.93 1.81 46.71
CA VAL A 166 -31.11 0.95 46.77
C VAL A 166 -31.88 1.38 48.03
N LEU A 167 -33.04 1.99 47.84
CA LEU A 167 -33.96 2.28 48.94
C LEU A 167 -34.83 1.04 49.15
N GLU A 168 -34.82 0.49 50.35
CA GLU A 168 -35.85 -0.51 50.78
C GLU A 168 -37.21 0.16 50.92
N GLU A 169 -38.25 -0.64 50.72
CA GLU A 169 -39.64 -0.13 50.77
C GLU A 169 -39.92 0.49 52.14
N GLY A 170 -40.08 1.83 52.22
CA GLY A 170 -40.27 2.59 53.43
C GLY A 170 -39.09 3.46 53.91
N GLU A 171 -37.89 3.35 53.28
CA GLU A 171 -36.78 4.22 53.62
C GLU A 171 -36.89 5.58 52.91
N GLN A 172 -36.73 6.66 53.67
CA GLN A 172 -36.65 8.00 53.12
C GLN A 172 -35.21 8.23 52.53
N PRO A 173 -35.12 8.80 51.36
CA PRO A 173 -33.80 9.08 50.76
C PRO A 173 -33.04 10.07 51.66
N ASN A 174 -31.79 9.72 52.02
CA ASN A 174 -30.90 10.60 52.75
C ASN A 174 -30.77 11.95 52.03
N LYS A 175 -31.17 13.04 52.72
CA LYS A 175 -31.27 14.40 52.15
C LYS A 175 -29.96 15.06 51.81
N GLY A 176 -28.80 14.42 52.03
CA GLY A 176 -27.48 15.03 51.85
C GLY A 176 -26.43 14.22 51.12
N GLY A 177 -26.74 13.04 50.57
CA GLY A 177 -25.77 12.18 49.91
C GLY A 177 -25.84 12.20 48.37
N VAL A 178 -24.74 11.89 47.71
CA VAL A 178 -24.70 11.64 46.25
C VAL A 178 -25.51 10.38 45.97
N LYS A 179 -26.66 10.53 45.32
CA LYS A 179 -27.64 9.43 45.15
C LYS A 179 -27.29 8.50 43.99
N ASN A 180 -26.63 9.01 42.94
CA ASN A 180 -26.24 8.25 41.78
C ASN A 180 -24.87 8.73 41.33
N ALA A 181 -23.83 8.07 41.73
CA ALA A 181 -22.46 8.34 41.28
C ALA A 181 -21.95 7.19 40.43
N PHE A 182 -21.12 7.49 39.54
CA PHE A 182 -20.31 6.46 38.86
C PHE A 182 -18.90 7.01 38.60
N TYR A 183 -17.96 6.13 38.52
CA TYR A 183 -16.65 6.45 37.98
C TYR A 183 -16.27 5.44 36.90
N THR A 184 -15.48 5.90 35.96
CA THR A 184 -14.91 5.08 34.91
C THR A 184 -13.41 5.30 34.90
N LEU A 185 -12.66 4.22 34.96
CA LEU A 185 -11.22 4.19 34.70
C LEU A 185 -11.01 3.51 33.34
N MET A 186 -10.26 4.15 32.49
CA MET A 186 -9.88 3.60 31.19
C MET A 186 -8.38 3.72 31.01
N VAL A 187 -7.78 2.65 30.53
CA VAL A 187 -6.39 2.60 30.09
C VAL A 187 -6.39 2.09 28.66
N ASP A 188 -5.66 2.78 27.79
CA ASP A 188 -5.50 2.33 26.41
C ASP A 188 -4.06 2.53 25.95
N TYR A 189 -3.70 1.71 24.97
CA TYR A 189 -2.43 1.79 24.27
C TYR A 189 -2.69 1.65 22.78
N SER A 190 -2.06 2.54 21.98
CA SER A 190 -2.16 2.49 20.54
C SER A 190 -0.77 2.69 19.90
N GLN A 191 -0.59 2.09 18.75
CA GLN A 191 0.62 2.23 17.95
C GLN A 191 0.26 2.32 16.47
N THR A 192 0.92 3.23 15.77
CA THR A 192 0.88 3.39 14.32
C THR A 192 2.27 3.09 13.76
N ASN A 193 2.34 2.23 12.76
CA ASN A 193 3.55 1.96 11.99
C ASN A 193 3.28 2.33 10.54
N SER A 194 4.05 3.29 10.02
CA SER A 194 3.94 3.77 8.65
C SER A 194 5.21 3.43 7.88
N PHE A 195 5.04 2.87 6.69
CA PHE A 195 6.12 2.49 5.78
C PHE A 195 5.93 3.21 4.46
N ALA A 196 7.02 3.72 3.91
CA ALA A 196 7.09 4.29 2.57
C ALA A 196 8.23 3.57 1.83
N GLU A 197 7.87 2.78 0.83
CA GLU A 197 8.81 1.89 0.13
C GLU A 197 8.38 1.74 -1.33
N ASP A 198 9.23 1.18 -2.17
CA ASP A 198 8.82 0.65 -3.47
C ASP A 198 8.84 -0.89 -3.45
N ASN A 199 8.13 -1.49 -4.40
CA ASN A 199 8.01 -2.95 -4.49
C ASN A 199 9.32 -3.66 -4.85
N THR A 200 10.25 -2.96 -5.47
CA THR A 200 11.48 -3.54 -6.00
C THR A 200 12.56 -3.58 -4.95
N HIS A 201 12.69 -2.51 -4.18
CA HIS A 201 13.82 -2.31 -3.28
C HIS A 201 13.45 -2.52 -1.80
N GLY A 202 12.20 -2.23 -1.39
CA GLY A 202 11.76 -2.38 -0.01
C GLY A 202 12.74 -1.73 0.96
N ASP A 203 13.30 -2.53 1.87
CA ASP A 203 14.27 -2.07 2.88
C ASP A 203 15.73 -1.98 2.38
N ASN A 204 15.98 -2.29 1.11
CA ASN A 204 17.31 -2.24 0.52
C ASN A 204 17.69 -0.82 0.13
N TYR A 205 17.91 0.05 1.10
CA TYR A 205 18.13 1.49 0.90
C TYR A 205 19.30 1.83 -0.04
N PHE A 206 20.32 0.98 -0.13
CA PHE A 206 21.47 1.19 -0.99
C PHE A 206 21.18 0.90 -2.48
N ASN A 207 20.06 0.25 -2.78
CA ASN A 207 19.66 -0.05 -4.15
C ASN A 207 18.81 1.08 -4.77
N TYR A 208 18.33 2.02 -3.95
CA TYR A 208 17.59 3.17 -4.46
C TYR A 208 18.51 4.06 -5.31
N GLY A 209 18.10 4.32 -6.56
CA GLY A 209 18.88 5.09 -7.53
C GLY A 209 19.84 4.26 -8.38
N TYR A 210 19.97 2.93 -8.15
CA TYR A 210 20.69 2.06 -9.06
C TYR A 210 19.88 1.86 -10.35
N LEU A 211 20.51 2.14 -11.50
CA LEU A 211 19.85 2.05 -12.80
C LEU A 211 20.29 0.81 -13.60
N GLY A 212 21.40 0.20 -13.24
CA GLY A 212 22.04 -0.87 -14.00
C GLY A 212 23.32 -0.43 -14.66
N ARG A 213 23.94 -1.35 -15.40
CA ARG A 213 25.22 -1.15 -16.07
C ARG A 213 25.06 -1.16 -17.57
N PHE A 214 25.64 -0.15 -18.24
CA PHE A 214 25.74 -0.08 -19.67
C PHE A 214 27.16 -0.46 -20.10
N ASP A 215 27.28 -1.47 -20.95
CA ASP A 215 28.52 -1.84 -21.61
C ASP A 215 28.43 -1.43 -23.08
N ILE A 216 29.41 -0.66 -23.55
CA ILE A 216 29.46 -0.15 -24.91
C ILE A 216 30.67 -0.79 -25.60
N GLU A 217 30.40 -1.61 -26.61
CA GLU A 217 31.43 -2.12 -27.45
C GLU A 217 31.81 -1.09 -28.51
N LYS A 218 33.14 -0.89 -28.70
CA LYS A 218 33.67 0.12 -29.60
C LYS A 218 34.58 -0.52 -30.60
N GLU A 219 34.40 -0.17 -31.86
CA GLU A 219 35.23 -0.57 -32.96
C GLU A 219 36.00 0.63 -33.53
N ARG A 220 37.25 0.40 -33.94
CA ARG A 220 38.07 1.46 -34.55
C ARG A 220 37.65 1.66 -35.97
N SER A 221 37.47 2.92 -36.37
CA SER A 221 37.28 3.30 -37.77
C SER A 221 38.58 3.81 -38.41
N TYR A 222 38.74 3.51 -39.65
CA TYR A 222 39.92 3.88 -40.42
C TYR A 222 39.50 4.60 -41.70
N GLU A 223 40.26 5.63 -42.07
CA GLU A 223 40.22 6.28 -43.36
C GLU A 223 41.39 5.81 -44.20
N PHE A 224 41.11 5.51 -45.48
CA PHE A 224 42.06 5.01 -46.42
C PHE A 224 42.24 6.08 -47.49
N THR A 225 43.31 6.86 -47.39
CA THR A 225 43.63 7.91 -48.34
C THR A 225 45.15 8.16 -48.37
N ASP A 226 45.66 8.76 -49.47
CA ASP A 226 47.04 9.19 -49.54
C ASP A 226 47.19 10.51 -48.80
N PHE A 227 47.62 10.47 -47.55
CA PHE A 227 47.74 11.63 -46.66
C PHE A 227 48.99 12.47 -46.93
N ASP A 228 50.03 11.88 -47.43
CA ASP A 228 51.31 12.57 -47.67
C ASP A 228 51.61 12.87 -49.15
N GLY A 229 50.72 12.45 -50.06
CA GLY A 229 50.79 12.72 -51.48
C GLY A 229 51.85 11.88 -52.19
N ASN A 230 52.28 10.74 -51.63
CA ASN A 230 53.31 9.88 -52.20
C ASN A 230 52.78 8.85 -53.20
N GLY A 231 51.49 8.81 -53.47
CA GLY A 231 50.80 7.89 -54.35
C GLY A 231 50.45 6.53 -53.71
N VAL A 232 50.70 6.35 -52.43
CA VAL A 232 50.35 5.13 -51.70
C VAL A 232 49.16 5.44 -50.76
N ILE A 233 48.20 4.52 -50.71
CA ILE A 233 47.05 4.66 -49.81
C ILE A 233 47.47 4.30 -48.38
N ASP A 234 47.38 5.26 -47.50
CA ASP A 234 47.58 5.09 -46.06
C ASP A 234 46.31 4.64 -45.36
N SER A 235 46.50 3.97 -44.24
CA SER A 235 45.40 3.62 -43.32
C SER A 235 45.57 4.39 -42.01
N VAL A 236 44.77 5.39 -41.81
CA VAL A 236 44.83 6.24 -40.61
C VAL A 236 43.56 6.05 -39.79
N GLN A 237 43.71 5.75 -38.50
CA GLN A 237 42.60 5.68 -37.61
C GLN A 237 41.97 7.08 -37.47
N ASN A 238 40.71 7.23 -37.89
CA ASN A 238 40.00 8.50 -37.87
C ASN A 238 38.93 8.58 -36.78
N GLY A 239 38.68 7.48 -36.02
CA GLY A 239 37.70 7.49 -34.97
C GLY A 239 37.54 6.16 -34.27
N VAL A 240 36.51 6.11 -33.43
CA VAL A 240 36.01 4.94 -32.75
C VAL A 240 34.50 4.97 -32.84
N ASN A 241 33.90 3.89 -33.31
CA ASN A 241 32.43 3.75 -33.45
C ASN A 241 31.86 2.91 -32.31
N ASP A 242 30.73 3.33 -31.79
CA ASP A 242 29.93 2.49 -30.90
C ASP A 242 29.15 1.50 -31.77
N VAL A 243 29.45 0.19 -31.64
CA VAL A 243 28.83 -0.86 -32.46
C VAL A 243 27.73 -1.62 -31.73
N GLU A 244 27.86 -1.76 -30.42
CA GLU A 244 26.88 -2.43 -29.59
C GLU A 244 26.76 -1.72 -28.25
N VAL A 245 25.53 -1.62 -27.74
CA VAL A 245 25.24 -1.13 -26.40
C VAL A 245 24.41 -2.19 -25.68
N THR A 246 24.96 -2.81 -24.66
CA THR A 246 24.26 -3.78 -23.82
C THR A 246 23.95 -3.19 -22.46
N PHE A 247 22.79 -3.57 -21.89
CA PHE A 247 22.33 -3.14 -20.57
C PHE A 247 22.16 -4.35 -19.66
N THR A 248 22.72 -4.27 -18.47
CA THR A 248 22.52 -5.23 -17.39
C THR A 248 21.82 -4.52 -16.23
N PRO A 249 20.57 -4.89 -15.90
CA PRO A 249 19.80 -4.27 -14.82
C PRO A 249 20.36 -4.57 -13.44
#